data_7728f5ac731632cf10cc4892518445a0
#
_entry.id   7728f5ac731632cf10cc4892518445a0
#
_cell.length_a   1.000
_cell.length_b   1.000
_cell.length_c   1.000
_cell.angle_alpha   90.00
_cell.angle_beta   90.00
_cell.angle_gamma   90.00
#
_symmetry.space_group_name_H-M   'P 1'
#
loop_
_entity.id
_entity.type
_entity.pdbx_description
1 polymer ?
#
loop_
_entity_poly.entity_id
_entity_poly.type
_entity_poly.pdbx_seq_one_letter_code
_entity_poly.pdbx_strand_id
1 'polypeptide(L)'
;MKYAVTAVLVAVVMGTAIFALAGSAEASHAMLEVTAPANLTAGDSVDIQAVLHSADDGEAVPGATISFYMDGSFGGVDSKVLLGQAVTDKDGVAHLSYIPRTAGEHQVHVEYMTPGSSEPEVATWSHDVSGAPHQFYQSTAGVQIPGLNSWMLMAVVGMVWAILLSVAVRVIAIAGAGSDEGTRASASRSRETGDW
;
A
#
# COMPACT_ATOMS: atom_id res chain seq x y z
N MET A 1 -69.93 5.53 -16.30
CA MET A 1 -69.12 4.40 -15.85
C MET A 1 -68.41 3.67 -17.00
N LYS A 2 -68.90 3.58 -18.23
CA LYS A 2 -68.24 2.87 -19.34
C LYS A 2 -66.90 3.49 -19.81
N TYR A 3 -66.78 4.81 -19.72
CA TYR A 3 -65.55 5.51 -20.18
C TYR A 3 -64.40 5.45 -19.17
N ALA A 4 -64.67 5.22 -17.90
CA ALA A 4 -63.64 5.10 -16.83
C ALA A 4 -62.87 3.76 -16.96
N VAL A 5 -63.56 2.69 -17.34
CA VAL A 5 -62.93 1.37 -17.51
C VAL A 5 -62.02 1.36 -18.74
N THR A 6 -62.47 2.04 -19.82
CA THR A 6 -61.64 2.11 -21.07
C THR A 6 -60.36 2.93 -20.88
N ALA A 7 -60.40 4.01 -20.09
CA ALA A 7 -59.24 4.82 -19.79
C ALA A 7 -58.20 4.07 -18.94
N VAL A 8 -58.62 3.27 -17.97
CA VAL A 8 -57.73 2.45 -17.14
C VAL A 8 -57.05 1.34 -17.96
N LEU A 9 -57.81 0.72 -18.89
CA LEU A 9 -57.27 -0.36 -19.70
C LEU A 9 -56.24 0.13 -20.72
N VAL A 10 -56.42 1.34 -21.30
CA VAL A 10 -55.41 1.97 -22.20
C VAL A 10 -54.15 2.38 -21.41
N ALA A 11 -54.28 2.87 -20.18
CA ALA A 11 -53.11 3.23 -19.34
C ALA A 11 -52.29 2.00 -18.94
N VAL A 12 -52.91 0.86 -18.67
CA VAL A 12 -52.21 -0.40 -18.33
C VAL A 12 -51.48 -0.97 -19.54
N VAL A 13 -52.08 -0.92 -20.73
CA VAL A 13 -51.44 -1.39 -21.96
C VAL A 13 -50.26 -0.50 -22.39
N MET A 14 -50.34 0.84 -22.20
CA MET A 14 -49.23 1.75 -22.44
C MET A 14 -48.10 1.57 -21.40
N GLY A 15 -48.42 1.28 -20.14
CA GLY A 15 -47.42 1.04 -19.08
C GLY A 15 -46.60 -0.23 -19.31
N THR A 16 -47.22 -1.29 -19.85
CA THR A 16 -46.50 -2.56 -20.14
C THR A 16 -45.65 -2.48 -21.40
N ALA A 17 -45.96 -1.62 -22.35
CA ALA A 17 -45.16 -1.44 -23.59
C ALA A 17 -43.82 -0.71 -23.32
N ILE A 18 -43.73 0.13 -22.28
CA ILE A 18 -42.51 0.84 -21.93
C ILE A 18 -41.51 -0.08 -21.18
N PHE A 19 -42.01 -1.13 -20.50
CA PHE A 19 -41.13 -2.09 -19.79
C PHE A 19 -40.50 -3.13 -20.75
N ALA A 20 -41.04 -3.32 -21.93
CA ALA A 20 -40.53 -4.30 -22.90
C ALA A 20 -39.35 -3.77 -23.76
N LEU A 21 -38.97 -2.48 -23.61
CA LEU A 21 -37.80 -1.89 -24.28
C LEU A 21 -36.58 -1.79 -23.37
N ALA A 22 -36.62 -2.31 -22.12
CA ALA A 22 -35.40 -2.65 -21.42
C ALA A 22 -34.81 -3.88 -22.10
N GLY A 23 -34.14 -3.65 -23.25
CA GLY A 23 -33.33 -4.66 -23.90
C GLY A 23 -32.40 -5.25 -22.87
N SER A 24 -32.36 -6.55 -22.77
CA SER A 24 -31.27 -7.26 -22.12
C SER A 24 -29.99 -6.70 -22.72
N ALA A 25 -29.21 -5.92 -21.98
CA ALA A 25 -27.87 -5.66 -22.35
C ALA A 25 -27.20 -7.05 -22.30
N GLU A 26 -27.07 -7.69 -23.43
CA GLU A 26 -26.18 -8.84 -23.58
C GLU A 26 -24.82 -8.33 -23.16
N ALA A 27 -24.20 -9.04 -22.23
CA ALA A 27 -22.85 -8.74 -21.82
C ALA A 27 -21.98 -8.88 -23.08
N SER A 28 -21.67 -7.76 -23.72
CA SER A 28 -20.80 -7.73 -24.88
C SER A 28 -19.43 -8.18 -24.38
N HIS A 29 -18.98 -9.35 -24.85
CA HIS A 29 -17.63 -9.81 -24.57
C HIS A 29 -16.64 -8.84 -25.23
N ALA A 30 -15.64 -8.43 -24.48
CA ALA A 30 -14.58 -7.57 -25.00
C ALA A 30 -13.27 -8.35 -25.13
N MET A 31 -12.45 -8.02 -26.11
CA MET A 31 -11.11 -8.55 -26.29
C MET A 31 -10.12 -7.48 -25.87
N LEU A 32 -9.32 -7.78 -24.87
CA LEU A 32 -8.32 -6.89 -24.32
C LEU A 32 -6.91 -7.37 -24.70
N GLU A 33 -6.13 -6.53 -25.36
CA GLU A 33 -4.75 -6.78 -25.74
C GLU A 33 -3.83 -5.74 -25.11
N VAL A 34 -2.62 -6.17 -24.69
CA VAL A 34 -1.63 -5.28 -24.08
C VAL A 34 -0.36 -5.28 -24.91
N THR A 35 0.11 -4.09 -25.22
CA THR A 35 1.37 -3.86 -25.96
C THR A 35 2.24 -2.88 -25.18
N ALA A 36 3.51 -3.24 -25.04
CA ALA A 36 4.51 -2.35 -24.45
C ALA A 36 5.91 -2.72 -24.98
N PRO A 37 6.92 -1.83 -24.85
CA PRO A 37 8.27 -2.08 -25.27
C PRO A 37 8.89 -3.30 -24.60
N ALA A 38 9.66 -4.11 -25.34
CA ALA A 38 10.27 -5.33 -24.83
C ALA A 38 11.48 -5.07 -23.92
N ASN A 39 12.18 -3.96 -24.11
CA ASN A 39 13.41 -3.63 -23.38
C ASN A 39 13.12 -2.50 -22.39
N LEU A 40 13.07 -2.85 -21.11
CA LEU A 40 12.84 -1.90 -20.04
C LEU A 40 14.07 -1.76 -19.16
N THR A 41 14.31 -0.52 -18.71
CA THR A 41 15.35 -0.20 -17.74
C THR A 41 14.70 0.37 -16.48
N ALA A 42 15.15 -0.06 -15.32
CA ALA A 42 14.67 0.49 -14.05
C ALA A 42 14.96 2.00 -13.96
N GLY A 43 13.93 2.78 -13.71
CA GLY A 43 13.96 4.24 -13.64
C GLY A 43 13.55 4.96 -14.90
N ASP A 44 13.45 4.29 -16.05
CA ASP A 44 12.99 4.89 -17.30
C ASP A 44 11.45 4.85 -17.36
N SER A 45 10.85 5.86 -17.99
CA SER A 45 9.41 5.89 -18.22
C SER A 45 9.04 5.05 -19.42
N VAL A 46 8.05 4.18 -19.23
CA VAL A 46 7.52 3.28 -20.25
C VAL A 46 6.05 3.59 -20.48
N ASP A 47 5.62 3.58 -21.75
CA ASP A 47 4.22 3.68 -22.13
C ASP A 47 3.66 2.29 -22.36
N ILE A 48 2.68 1.90 -21.54
CA ILE A 48 1.92 0.66 -21.67
C ILE A 48 0.62 1.00 -22.37
N GLN A 49 0.33 0.28 -23.46
CA GLN A 49 -0.88 0.47 -24.23
C GLN A 49 -1.79 -0.74 -24.07
N ALA A 50 -3.05 -0.48 -23.75
CA ALA A 50 -4.10 -1.48 -23.74
C ALA A 50 -5.09 -1.17 -24.85
N VAL A 51 -5.38 -2.15 -25.69
CA VAL A 51 -6.31 -2.03 -26.82
C VAL A 51 -7.53 -2.86 -26.51
N LEU A 52 -8.70 -2.24 -26.58
CA LEU A 52 -9.98 -2.87 -26.28
C LEU A 52 -10.85 -2.89 -27.52
N HIS A 53 -11.23 -4.10 -27.95
CA HIS A 53 -12.15 -4.34 -29.02
C HIS A 53 -13.38 -5.11 -28.54
N SER A 54 -14.52 -4.89 -29.18
CA SER A 54 -15.68 -5.72 -29.01
C SER A 54 -15.41 -7.13 -29.65
N ALA A 55 -15.68 -8.18 -28.90
CA ALA A 55 -15.48 -9.55 -29.40
C ALA A 55 -16.47 -9.95 -30.47
N ASP A 56 -17.62 -9.24 -30.58
CA ASP A 56 -18.70 -9.59 -31.51
C ASP A 56 -18.42 -9.10 -32.94
N ASP A 57 -17.88 -7.90 -33.07
CA ASP A 57 -17.67 -7.24 -34.37
C ASP A 57 -16.23 -6.77 -34.61
N GLY A 58 -15.37 -6.84 -33.57
CA GLY A 58 -13.99 -6.37 -33.63
C GLY A 58 -13.85 -4.85 -33.64
N GLU A 59 -14.95 -4.11 -33.41
CA GLU A 59 -14.89 -2.65 -33.36
C GLU A 59 -14.17 -2.16 -32.11
N ALA A 60 -13.50 -1.00 -32.21
CA ALA A 60 -12.86 -0.35 -31.08
C ALA A 60 -13.90 0.10 -30.04
N VAL A 61 -13.60 -0.08 -28.76
CA VAL A 61 -14.48 0.35 -27.65
C VAL A 61 -13.94 1.64 -27.03
N PRO A 62 -14.42 2.82 -27.41
CA PRO A 62 -13.99 4.08 -26.86
C PRO A 62 -14.66 4.40 -25.53
N GLY A 63 -13.99 5.19 -24.68
CA GLY A 63 -14.55 5.67 -23.42
C GLY A 63 -14.59 4.63 -22.31
N ALA A 64 -13.99 3.47 -22.49
CA ALA A 64 -13.88 2.41 -21.48
C ALA A 64 -12.77 2.74 -20.48
N THR A 65 -13.02 2.49 -19.19
CA THR A 65 -11.99 2.64 -18.14
C THR A 65 -11.23 1.33 -17.97
N ILE A 66 -9.94 1.38 -18.22
CA ILE A 66 -9.00 0.27 -18.07
C ILE A 66 -8.21 0.45 -16.79
N SER A 67 -8.08 -0.59 -15.98
CA SER A 67 -7.28 -0.60 -14.75
C SER A 67 -6.02 -1.45 -14.94
N PHE A 68 -4.88 -0.91 -14.53
CA PHE A 68 -3.58 -1.57 -14.64
C PHE A 68 -3.08 -1.92 -13.24
N TYR A 69 -2.72 -3.20 -13.04
CA TYR A 69 -2.22 -3.73 -11.79
C TYR A 69 -0.87 -4.39 -11.98
N MET A 70 -0.09 -4.45 -10.94
CA MET A 70 1.15 -5.21 -10.88
C MET A 70 1.10 -6.15 -9.67
N ASP A 71 1.68 -7.33 -9.83
CA ASP A 71 1.86 -8.22 -8.69
C ASP A 71 2.86 -7.64 -7.70
N GLY A 72 2.50 -7.62 -6.44
CA GLY A 72 3.33 -7.18 -5.35
C GLY A 72 3.24 -8.15 -4.18
N SER A 73 4.37 -8.40 -3.53
CA SER A 73 4.42 -9.18 -2.29
C SER A 73 4.90 -8.31 -1.15
N PHE A 74 4.14 -8.27 -0.09
CA PHE A 74 4.50 -7.53 1.13
C PHE A 74 4.28 -8.41 2.36
N GLY A 75 5.35 -8.64 3.12
CA GLY A 75 5.28 -9.44 4.34
C GLY A 75 4.84 -10.91 4.12
N GLY A 76 5.11 -11.46 2.92
CA GLY A 76 4.70 -12.83 2.55
C GLY A 76 3.24 -12.96 2.11
N VAL A 77 2.56 -11.83 1.89
CA VAL A 77 1.21 -11.78 1.30
C VAL A 77 1.31 -11.23 -0.11
N ASP A 78 0.88 -12.04 -1.08
CA ASP A 78 0.80 -11.61 -2.47
C ASP A 78 -0.47 -10.79 -2.69
N SER A 79 -0.34 -9.68 -3.40
CA SER A 79 -1.45 -8.77 -3.69
C SER A 79 -1.25 -8.08 -5.03
N LYS A 80 -2.36 -7.65 -5.64
CA LYS A 80 -2.32 -6.79 -6.82
C LYS A 80 -2.25 -5.33 -6.38
N VAL A 81 -1.28 -4.59 -6.89
CA VAL A 81 -1.08 -3.15 -6.64
C VAL A 81 -1.57 -2.39 -7.86
N LEU A 82 -2.51 -1.47 -7.67
CA LEU A 82 -2.99 -0.61 -8.74
C LEU A 82 -1.88 0.37 -9.17
N LEU A 83 -1.46 0.28 -10.44
CA LEU A 83 -0.52 1.20 -11.07
C LEU A 83 -1.21 2.49 -11.52
N GLY A 84 -2.41 2.36 -12.07
CA GLY A 84 -3.21 3.47 -12.55
C GLY A 84 -4.42 3.04 -13.36
N GLN A 85 -5.19 4.02 -13.82
CA GLN A 85 -6.33 3.83 -14.70
C GLN A 85 -6.22 4.78 -15.89
N ALA A 86 -6.66 4.31 -17.05
CA ALA A 86 -6.73 5.12 -18.26
C ALA A 86 -8.06 4.87 -18.99
N VAL A 87 -8.49 5.83 -19.78
CA VAL A 87 -9.71 5.74 -20.57
C VAL A 87 -9.33 5.52 -22.03
N THR A 88 -9.99 4.59 -22.69
CA THR A 88 -9.76 4.31 -24.11
C THR A 88 -10.18 5.50 -24.99
N ASP A 89 -9.36 5.80 -25.96
CA ASP A 89 -9.60 6.82 -26.96
C ASP A 89 -10.59 6.34 -28.06
N LYS A 90 -10.74 7.12 -29.12
CA LYS A 90 -11.62 6.79 -30.27
C LYS A 90 -11.23 5.51 -31.01
N ASP A 91 -9.97 5.09 -30.89
CA ASP A 91 -9.42 3.89 -31.52
C ASP A 91 -9.38 2.71 -30.52
N GLY A 92 -10.00 2.84 -29.33
CA GLY A 92 -10.06 1.82 -28.29
C GLY A 92 -8.75 1.66 -27.51
N VAL A 93 -7.82 2.61 -27.59
CA VAL A 93 -6.50 2.53 -26.98
C VAL A 93 -6.44 3.33 -25.68
N ALA A 94 -6.02 2.69 -24.60
CA ALA A 94 -5.71 3.32 -23.33
C ALA A 94 -4.20 3.34 -23.09
N HIS A 95 -3.65 4.45 -22.65
CA HIS A 95 -2.23 4.66 -22.38
C HIS A 95 -1.96 4.88 -20.90
N LEU A 96 -0.97 4.14 -20.36
CA LEU A 96 -0.48 4.34 -19.01
C LEU A 96 1.04 4.52 -19.03
N SER A 97 1.52 5.68 -18.52
CA SER A 97 2.94 5.88 -18.27
C SER A 97 3.34 5.21 -16.96
N TYR A 98 4.29 4.30 -17.02
CA TYR A 98 4.78 3.51 -15.89
C TYR A 98 6.29 3.64 -15.76
N ILE A 99 6.81 3.71 -14.53
CA ILE A 99 8.25 3.74 -14.25
C ILE A 99 8.58 2.53 -13.37
N PRO A 100 9.17 1.45 -13.95
CA PRO A 100 9.63 0.32 -13.18
C PRO A 100 10.75 0.75 -12.22
N ARG A 101 10.63 0.42 -10.95
CA ARG A 101 11.57 0.86 -9.92
C ARG A 101 12.60 -0.18 -9.52
N THR A 102 12.35 -1.43 -9.88
CA THR A 102 13.22 -2.57 -9.56
C THR A 102 13.55 -3.32 -10.84
N ALA A 103 14.73 -3.91 -10.89
CA ALA A 103 15.10 -4.86 -11.94
C ALA A 103 14.51 -6.24 -11.64
N GLY A 104 14.32 -7.05 -12.67
CA GLY A 104 13.78 -8.40 -12.61
C GLY A 104 12.49 -8.55 -13.40
N GLU A 105 11.86 -9.71 -13.27
CA GLU A 105 10.59 -10.01 -13.93
C GLU A 105 9.44 -9.27 -13.26
N HIS A 106 8.69 -8.54 -14.07
CA HIS A 106 7.46 -7.84 -13.67
C HIS A 106 6.29 -8.38 -14.47
N GLN A 107 5.15 -8.55 -13.80
CA GLN A 107 3.90 -8.95 -14.42
C GLN A 107 2.87 -7.85 -14.21
N VAL A 108 2.35 -7.33 -15.33
CA VAL A 108 1.29 -6.33 -15.34
C VAL A 108 0.00 -6.99 -15.80
N HIS A 109 -1.03 -6.86 -14.97
CA HIS A 109 -2.39 -7.28 -15.27
C HIS A 109 -3.22 -6.08 -15.66
N VAL A 110 -3.86 -6.15 -16.80
CA VAL A 110 -4.75 -5.11 -17.30
C VAL A 110 -6.16 -5.65 -17.24
N GLU A 111 -7.05 -4.93 -16.59
CA GLU A 111 -8.41 -5.37 -16.33
C GLU A 111 -9.42 -4.38 -16.90
N TYR A 112 -10.42 -4.91 -17.58
CA TYR A 112 -11.59 -4.17 -18.02
C TYR A 112 -12.85 -4.83 -17.47
N MET A 113 -13.72 -4.02 -16.85
CA MET A 113 -15.01 -4.48 -16.38
C MET A 113 -16.09 -4.11 -17.39
N THR A 114 -16.58 -5.10 -18.10
CA THR A 114 -17.70 -4.91 -19.05
C THR A 114 -18.97 -4.52 -18.28
N PRO A 115 -19.71 -3.49 -18.72
CA PRO A 115 -20.98 -3.13 -18.10
C PRO A 115 -21.95 -4.31 -18.05
N GLY A 116 -22.39 -4.69 -16.84
CA GLY A 116 -23.29 -5.82 -16.62
C GLY A 116 -22.60 -7.17 -16.40
N SER A 117 -21.28 -7.27 -16.56
CA SER A 117 -20.48 -8.45 -16.17
C SER A 117 -20.07 -8.38 -14.72
N SER A 118 -19.99 -9.54 -14.06
CA SER A 118 -19.38 -9.68 -12.71
C SER A 118 -17.92 -10.11 -12.76
N GLU A 119 -17.41 -10.47 -13.93
CA GLU A 119 -16.03 -10.89 -14.14
C GLU A 119 -15.31 -9.90 -15.05
N PRO A 120 -14.10 -9.45 -14.70
CA PRO A 120 -13.28 -8.60 -15.55
C PRO A 120 -12.67 -9.40 -16.70
N GLU A 121 -12.55 -8.79 -17.86
CA GLU A 121 -11.61 -9.23 -18.89
C GLU A 121 -10.21 -8.89 -18.46
N VAL A 122 -9.29 -9.86 -18.52
CA VAL A 122 -7.91 -9.71 -18.02
C VAL A 122 -6.92 -10.04 -19.12
N ALA A 123 -6.05 -9.11 -19.43
CA ALA A 123 -4.84 -9.35 -20.20
C ALA A 123 -3.62 -9.25 -19.33
N THR A 124 -2.63 -10.10 -19.55
CA THR A 124 -1.39 -10.12 -18.76
C THR A 124 -0.19 -9.89 -19.67
N TRP A 125 0.69 -9.02 -19.23
CA TRP A 125 1.95 -8.75 -19.90
C TRP A 125 3.11 -8.96 -18.92
N SER A 126 4.03 -9.88 -19.27
CA SER A 126 5.23 -10.18 -18.51
C SER A 126 6.45 -9.62 -19.23
N HIS A 127 7.35 -8.99 -18.49
CA HIS A 127 8.56 -8.38 -19.03
C HIS A 127 9.70 -8.43 -18.03
N ASP A 128 10.92 -8.39 -18.56
CA ASP A 128 12.14 -8.30 -17.76
C ASP A 128 12.67 -6.86 -17.77
N VAL A 129 12.87 -6.32 -16.58
CA VAL A 129 13.41 -4.98 -16.37
C VAL A 129 14.90 -5.10 -16.07
N SER A 130 15.73 -4.56 -16.96
CA SER A 130 17.18 -4.50 -16.80
C SER A 130 17.60 -3.32 -15.90
N GLY A 131 18.84 -3.37 -15.39
CA GLY A 131 19.43 -2.28 -14.63
C GLY A 131 19.72 -2.63 -13.17
N ALA A 132 20.41 -1.73 -12.49
CA ALA A 132 20.65 -1.88 -11.08
C ALA A 132 19.37 -1.52 -10.30
N PRO A 133 19.01 -2.28 -9.28
CA PRO A 133 17.88 -1.89 -8.43
C PRO A 133 18.15 -0.50 -7.87
N HIS A 134 17.22 0.43 -8.10
CA HIS A 134 17.30 1.73 -7.45
C HIS A 134 17.19 1.48 -5.95
N GLN A 135 18.31 1.62 -5.25
CA GLN A 135 18.30 1.59 -3.78
C GLN A 135 17.63 2.87 -3.28
N PHE A 136 16.29 2.81 -3.12
CA PHE A 136 15.53 3.90 -2.50
C PHE A 136 15.93 4.13 -1.05
N TYR A 137 16.52 3.12 -0.42
CA TYR A 137 17.13 3.17 0.90
C TYR A 137 18.62 2.88 0.75
N GLN A 138 19.41 3.91 0.50
CA GLN A 138 20.80 3.82 0.93
C GLN A 138 20.72 3.75 2.46
N SER A 139 20.99 2.58 3.03
CA SER A 139 21.26 2.46 4.46
C SER A 139 22.56 3.21 4.72
N THR A 140 22.48 4.53 4.78
CA THR A 140 23.55 5.33 5.34
C THR A 140 23.63 4.86 6.76
N ALA A 141 24.70 4.13 7.10
CA ALA A 141 24.91 3.61 8.43
C ALA A 141 24.86 4.79 9.42
N GLY A 142 23.76 4.86 10.17
CA GLY A 142 23.53 5.88 11.20
C GLY A 142 22.69 7.08 10.74
N VAL A 143 22.02 7.69 11.70
CA VAL A 143 21.25 8.94 11.52
C VAL A 143 22.27 10.08 11.38
N GLN A 144 22.49 10.57 10.16
CA GLN A 144 23.27 11.76 9.91
C GLN A 144 22.38 13.01 10.15
N ILE A 145 22.47 13.56 11.35
CA ILE A 145 21.90 14.88 11.64
C ILE A 145 22.92 15.93 11.19
N PRO A 146 22.60 16.82 10.24
CA PRO A 146 23.51 17.88 9.83
C PRO A 146 23.99 18.69 11.05
N GLY A 147 25.32 18.77 11.27
CA GLY A 147 25.91 19.50 12.40
C GLY A 147 26.16 18.69 13.68
N LEU A 148 25.68 17.45 13.78
CA LEU A 148 26.02 16.58 14.90
C LEU A 148 27.13 15.60 14.50
N ASN A 149 28.32 15.85 15.03
CA ASN A 149 29.42 14.92 14.90
C ASN A 149 29.14 13.67 15.77
N SER A 150 29.39 12.47 15.28
CA SER A 150 29.13 11.19 15.97
C SER A 150 29.72 11.12 17.37
N TRP A 151 30.89 11.72 17.59
CA TRP A 151 31.54 11.76 18.90
C TRP A 151 30.81 12.67 19.91
N MET A 152 30.13 13.71 19.44
CA MET A 152 29.31 14.59 20.25
C MET A 152 28.09 13.88 20.83
N LEU A 153 27.49 13.00 20.04
CA LEU A 153 26.39 12.11 20.48
C LEU A 153 26.90 11.13 21.56
N MET A 154 28.09 10.55 21.38
CA MET A 154 28.70 9.70 22.39
C MET A 154 29.02 10.46 23.67
N ALA A 155 29.46 11.72 23.58
CA ALA A 155 29.74 12.57 24.75
C ALA A 155 28.43 12.84 25.54
N VAL A 156 27.32 13.14 24.86
CA VAL A 156 26.02 13.37 25.51
C VAL A 156 25.53 12.10 26.21
N VAL A 157 25.61 10.97 25.56
CA VAL A 157 25.22 9.68 26.15
C VAL A 157 26.11 9.34 27.33
N GLY A 158 27.44 9.54 27.21
CA GLY A 158 28.38 9.34 28.29
C GLY A 158 28.11 10.24 29.50
N MET A 159 27.74 11.51 29.26
CA MET A 159 27.39 12.45 30.35
C MET A 159 26.13 11.99 31.10
N VAL A 160 25.11 11.52 30.41
CA VAL A 160 23.89 10.98 31.03
C VAL A 160 24.21 9.76 31.89
N TRP A 161 25.05 8.85 31.41
CA TRP A 161 25.50 7.68 32.18
C TRP A 161 26.32 8.07 33.41
N ALA A 162 27.21 9.08 33.30
CA ALA A 162 27.99 9.55 34.41
C ALA A 162 27.11 10.13 35.53
N ILE A 163 26.07 10.88 35.18
CA ILE A 163 25.09 11.40 36.13
C ILE A 163 24.35 10.26 36.84
N LEU A 164 23.86 9.29 36.11
CA LEU A 164 23.11 8.13 36.66
C LEU A 164 23.98 7.31 37.60
N LEU A 165 25.26 7.04 37.23
CA LEU A 165 26.21 6.34 38.08
C LEU A 165 26.55 7.16 39.35
N SER A 166 26.70 8.46 39.23
CA SER A 166 26.93 9.34 40.38
C SER A 166 25.78 9.28 41.39
N VAL A 167 24.56 9.29 40.93
CA VAL A 167 23.35 9.14 41.78
C VAL A 167 23.34 7.76 42.45
N ALA A 168 23.60 6.70 41.69
CA ALA A 168 23.60 5.33 42.20
C ALA A 168 24.66 5.16 43.31
N VAL A 169 25.88 5.69 43.12
CA VAL A 169 26.95 5.64 44.14
C VAL A 169 26.53 6.39 45.39
N ARG A 170 25.89 7.56 45.26
CA ARG A 170 25.40 8.32 46.43
C ARG A 170 24.31 7.56 47.19
N VAL A 171 23.39 6.92 46.50
CA VAL A 171 22.35 6.12 47.16
C VAL A 171 22.95 4.95 47.94
N ILE A 172 23.93 4.24 47.35
CA ILE A 172 24.62 3.14 48.03
C ILE A 172 25.41 3.65 49.25
N ALA A 173 26.08 4.78 49.14
CA ALA A 173 26.82 5.39 50.27
C ALA A 173 25.89 5.76 51.44
N ILE A 174 24.73 6.33 51.15
CA ILE A 174 23.72 6.68 52.17
C ILE A 174 23.16 5.39 52.82
N ALA A 175 22.83 4.35 52.01
CA ALA A 175 22.37 3.09 52.56
C ALA A 175 23.40 2.39 53.44
N GLY A 176 24.70 2.47 53.08
CA GLY A 176 25.79 1.93 53.90
C GLY A 176 25.99 2.69 55.23
N ALA A 177 25.89 4.02 55.22
CA ALA A 177 26.03 4.84 56.43
C ALA A 177 24.90 4.57 57.47
N GLY A 178 23.66 4.31 56.98
CA GLY A 178 22.53 3.99 57.86
C GLY A 178 22.66 2.62 58.58
N SER A 179 23.43 1.70 58.02
CA SER A 179 23.64 0.37 58.60
C SER A 179 24.59 0.41 59.80
N ASP A 180 25.56 1.30 59.82
CA ASP A 180 26.56 1.45 60.89
C ASP A 180 25.98 2.08 62.15
N GLU A 181 25.03 3.00 62.04
CA GLU A 181 24.37 3.59 63.20
C GLU A 181 23.47 2.61 63.94
N GLY A 182 22.77 1.73 63.23
CA GLY A 182 21.93 0.69 63.81
C GLY A 182 22.73 -0.31 64.63
N THR A 183 23.93 -0.64 64.19
CA THR A 183 24.82 -1.58 64.90
C THR A 183 25.42 -0.96 66.15
N ARG A 184 25.76 0.32 66.15
CA ARG A 184 26.26 1.05 67.32
C ARG A 184 25.20 1.27 68.38
N ALA A 185 23.98 1.58 68.01
CA ALA A 185 22.85 1.73 68.94
C ALA A 185 22.46 0.43 69.62
N SER A 186 22.55 -0.70 68.96
CA SER A 186 22.29 -2.01 69.58
C SER A 186 23.40 -2.45 70.55
N ALA A 187 24.68 -2.14 70.26
CA ALA A 187 25.80 -2.46 71.12
C ALA A 187 25.82 -1.62 72.39
N SER A 188 25.36 -0.37 72.37
CA SER A 188 25.27 0.51 73.58
C SER A 188 24.15 0.01 74.54
N ARG A 189 23.01 -0.46 73.99
CA ARG A 189 21.89 -0.94 74.76
C ARG A 189 22.20 -2.27 75.49
N SER A 190 23.03 -3.16 74.90
CA SER A 190 23.47 -4.38 75.54
C SER A 190 24.44 -4.19 76.74
N ARG A 191 25.12 -3.08 76.80
CA ARG A 191 26.00 -2.78 77.93
C ARG A 191 25.26 -2.25 79.16
N GLU A 192 24.12 -1.59 78.99
CA GLU A 192 23.33 -1.01 80.06
C GLU A 192 22.46 -2.01 80.82
N THR A 193 22.20 -3.17 80.25
CA THR A 193 21.36 -4.25 80.84
C THR A 193 22.19 -5.34 81.59
N GLY A 194 23.51 -5.20 81.73
CA GLY A 194 24.38 -6.25 82.26
C GLY A 194 24.83 -6.01 83.70
N ASP A 195 24.41 -4.95 84.38
CA ASP A 195 24.76 -4.66 85.79
C ASP A 195 23.51 -4.81 86.68
N TRP A 196 23.27 -6.05 87.10
CA TRP A 196 22.45 -6.42 88.28
C TRP A 196 22.98 -7.73 88.89
#